data_fb1496c1b55fc2ce09501106122ff124
#
_entry.id   fb1496c1b55fc2ce09501106122ff124
#
_cell.length_a   1.000
_cell.length_b   1.000
_cell.length_c   1.000
_cell.angle_alpha   90.00
_cell.angle_beta   90.00
_cell.angle_gamma   90.00
#
_symmetry.space_group_name_H-M   'P 1'
#
loop_
_entity.id
_entity.type
_entity.pdbx_description
1 polymer ?
#
loop_
_entity_poly.entity_id
_entity_poly.type
_entity_poly.pdbx_seq_one_letter_code
_entity_poly.pdbx_strand_id
1 'polypeptide(L)'
;MTQNTLAVTQTFFYSHIHEYEESKIFLIGSSHFMPLNPEHMEKFILKDEVYSIFNLAESADNPNTRIRQLDSIIAADPDLIIYGLNYRDFSENSSTDFLLPGPKELIKQNVPLDIPSFLDNPKLGTLSAIRDFFKVETSGNYEIKTPFFKIEEYLFPIVTNKQLNKIVGSDMYIPIKEKNKQFQNFKSMMMKFKENNLKVVVILTPIRESSIDKISQINKDNFDLIITAISVSLNISVYSLMENYEDEEIWRNTNHITNDVPGLVFSEDVAKIILKEI
;
A
#
# COMPACT_ATOMS: atom_id res chain seq x y z
N MET A 1 3.90 -10.83 8.89
CA MET A 1 2.59 -11.40 8.49
C MET A 1 2.75 -12.27 7.26
N THR A 2 2.12 -13.43 7.21
CA THR A 2 2.10 -14.23 5.98
C THR A 2 1.03 -13.68 5.03
N GLN A 3 1.22 -13.78 3.72
CA GLN A 3 0.25 -13.30 2.71
C GLN A 3 -1.17 -13.89 2.91
N ASN A 4 -1.28 -15.10 3.46
CA ASN A 4 -2.59 -15.72 3.75
C ASN A 4 -3.37 -14.99 4.84
N THR A 5 -2.70 -14.48 5.87
CA THR A 5 -3.30 -13.69 6.93
C THR A 5 -3.87 -12.39 6.37
N LEU A 6 -3.11 -11.76 5.48
CA LEU A 6 -3.48 -10.52 4.82
C LEU A 6 -4.76 -10.70 3.98
N ALA A 7 -4.81 -11.73 3.14
CA ALA A 7 -5.98 -12.03 2.29
C ALA A 7 -7.26 -12.29 3.10
N VAL A 8 -7.15 -13.05 4.19
CA VAL A 8 -8.29 -13.31 5.09
C VAL A 8 -8.75 -12.02 5.75
N THR A 9 -7.82 -11.20 6.22
CA THR A 9 -8.10 -9.94 6.88
C THR A 9 -8.78 -8.94 5.93
N GLN A 10 -8.30 -8.83 4.69
CA GLN A 10 -8.93 -7.95 3.70
C GLN A 10 -10.31 -8.43 3.27
N THR A 11 -10.50 -9.73 3.06
CA THR A 11 -11.83 -10.27 2.77
C THR A 11 -12.81 -9.93 3.88
N PHE A 12 -12.41 -10.08 5.13
CA PHE A 12 -13.22 -9.69 6.28
C PHE A 12 -13.52 -8.20 6.29
N PHE A 13 -12.52 -7.35 6.07
CA PHE A 13 -12.67 -5.90 5.98
C PHE A 13 -13.73 -5.53 4.94
N TYR A 14 -13.57 -5.99 3.69
CA TYR A 14 -14.51 -5.65 2.63
C TYR A 14 -15.94 -6.16 2.86
N SER A 15 -16.12 -7.25 3.60
CA SER A 15 -17.45 -7.76 3.93
C SER A 15 -18.17 -6.93 4.99
N HIS A 16 -17.45 -6.15 5.81
CA HIS A 16 -18.02 -5.40 6.93
C HIS A 16 -17.96 -3.88 6.76
N ILE A 17 -17.21 -3.39 5.77
CA ILE A 17 -17.02 -1.95 5.57
C ILE A 17 -18.34 -1.22 5.25
N HIS A 18 -19.35 -1.93 4.77
CA HIS A 18 -20.68 -1.37 4.52
C HIS A 18 -21.43 -0.95 5.79
N GLU A 19 -21.00 -1.44 6.96
CA GLU A 19 -21.54 -1.05 8.26
C GLU A 19 -21.08 0.36 8.68
N TYR A 20 -20.09 0.92 7.97
CA TYR A 20 -19.60 2.28 8.17
C TYR A 20 -20.49 3.29 7.43
N GLU A 21 -21.11 4.18 8.19
CA GLU A 21 -21.94 5.27 7.67
C GLU A 21 -21.11 6.52 7.30
N GLU A 22 -19.88 6.61 7.82
CA GLU A 22 -18.98 7.73 7.60
C GLU A 22 -18.36 7.70 6.20
N SER A 23 -17.94 8.86 5.72
CA SER A 23 -17.17 8.97 4.48
C SER A 23 -15.86 8.20 4.57
N LYS A 24 -15.59 7.36 3.57
CA LYS A 24 -14.47 6.40 3.56
C LYS A 24 -13.37 6.85 2.61
N ILE A 25 -12.14 6.92 3.12
CA ILE A 25 -10.96 7.19 2.32
C ILE A 25 -10.04 5.95 2.35
N PHE A 26 -9.75 5.40 1.18
CA PHE A 26 -8.87 4.25 1.06
C PHE A 26 -7.48 4.68 0.60
N LEU A 27 -6.45 4.31 1.37
CA LEU A 27 -5.06 4.42 0.98
C LEU A 27 -4.61 3.08 0.39
N ILE A 28 -4.33 3.05 -0.89
CA ILE A 28 -3.95 1.84 -1.64
C ILE A 28 -2.54 2.02 -2.19
N GLY A 29 -1.72 0.99 -2.14
CA GLY A 29 -0.37 1.03 -2.68
C GLY A 29 0.51 -0.09 -2.13
N SER A 30 1.78 -0.02 -2.47
CA SER A 30 2.80 -0.97 -2.02
C SER A 30 3.31 -0.65 -0.60
N SER A 31 4.38 -1.33 -0.19
CA SER A 31 5.03 -1.10 1.11
C SER A 31 5.47 0.35 1.37
N HIS A 32 5.56 1.16 0.33
CA HIS A 32 5.90 2.58 0.44
C HIS A 32 4.75 3.41 1.04
N PHE A 33 3.52 2.90 0.99
CA PHE A 33 2.33 3.53 1.58
C PHE A 33 1.98 2.97 2.96
N MET A 34 2.54 1.81 3.34
CA MET A 34 2.31 1.20 4.65
C MET A 34 2.68 2.10 5.85
N PRO A 35 3.69 3.01 5.77
CA PRO A 35 4.03 3.90 6.89
C PRO A 35 2.97 4.96 7.19
N LEU A 36 2.02 5.22 6.30
CA LEU A 36 0.97 6.20 6.55
C LEU A 36 0.12 5.81 7.76
N ASN A 37 -0.07 6.77 8.66
CA ASN A 37 -0.83 6.60 9.90
C ASN A 37 -2.23 7.20 9.77
N PRO A 38 -3.29 6.40 9.57
CA PRO A 38 -4.65 6.88 9.44
C PRO A 38 -5.14 7.73 10.62
N GLU A 39 -4.92 7.29 11.85
CA GLU A 39 -5.35 8.02 13.04
C GLU A 39 -4.72 9.43 13.12
N HIS A 40 -3.45 9.54 12.71
CA HIS A 40 -2.77 10.83 12.66
C HIS A 40 -3.35 11.71 11.56
N MET A 41 -3.65 11.13 10.40
CA MET A 41 -4.25 11.83 9.26
C MET A 41 -5.67 12.28 9.57
N GLU A 42 -6.49 11.45 10.19
CA GLU A 42 -7.84 11.79 10.63
C GLU A 42 -7.83 12.99 11.56
N LYS A 43 -6.95 13.01 12.57
CA LYS A 43 -6.78 14.15 13.47
C LYS A 43 -6.37 15.44 12.75
N PHE A 44 -5.63 15.32 11.65
CA PHE A 44 -5.18 16.45 10.86
C PHE A 44 -6.29 17.00 9.95
N ILE A 45 -7.17 16.12 9.45
CA ILE A 45 -8.26 16.47 8.53
C ILE A 45 -9.50 17.01 9.28
N LEU A 46 -9.70 16.64 10.55
CA LEU A 46 -10.87 17.00 11.35
C LEU A 46 -11.11 18.51 11.38
N LYS A 47 -12.04 18.99 10.52
CA LYS A 47 -12.58 20.35 10.63
C LYS A 47 -14.09 20.38 10.70
N ASP A 48 -14.83 19.67 9.87
CA ASP A 48 -16.31 19.77 9.83
C ASP A 48 -17.01 18.45 9.40
N GLU A 49 -16.30 17.50 8.82
CA GLU A 49 -16.84 16.20 8.41
C GLU A 49 -16.03 15.05 9.01
N VAL A 50 -16.68 13.95 9.35
CA VAL A 50 -16.02 12.76 9.91
C VAL A 50 -15.65 11.84 8.76
N TYR A 51 -14.35 11.67 8.55
CA TYR A 51 -13.79 10.75 7.57
C TYR A 51 -13.13 9.58 8.28
N SER A 52 -13.40 8.38 7.81
CA SER A 52 -12.65 7.19 8.22
C SER A 52 -11.61 6.85 7.17
N ILE A 53 -10.34 6.87 7.56
CA ILE A 53 -9.20 6.58 6.67
C ILE A 53 -8.74 5.14 6.89
N PHE A 54 -8.65 4.36 5.81
CA PHE A 54 -8.24 2.96 5.86
C PHE A 54 -6.96 2.75 5.05
N ASN A 55 -5.87 2.36 5.72
CA ASN A 55 -4.64 2.02 5.03
C ASN A 55 -4.66 0.56 4.57
N LEU A 56 -4.93 0.35 3.29
CA LEU A 56 -5.01 -0.95 2.62
C LEU A 56 -3.74 -1.27 1.81
N ALA A 57 -2.65 -0.54 2.07
CA ALA A 57 -1.38 -0.79 1.42
C ALA A 57 -0.80 -2.15 1.82
N GLU A 58 -0.17 -2.84 0.87
CA GLU A 58 0.38 -4.18 1.07
C GLU A 58 1.85 -4.26 0.66
N SER A 59 2.61 -5.12 1.34
CA SER A 59 3.99 -5.37 0.94
C SER A 59 4.03 -6.02 -0.44
N ALA A 60 4.87 -5.47 -1.33
CA ALA A 60 5.05 -5.92 -2.71
C ALA A 60 3.76 -5.85 -3.58
N ASP A 61 2.78 -5.06 -3.17
CA ASP A 61 1.62 -4.78 -4.02
C ASP A 61 2.03 -4.00 -5.28
N ASN A 62 1.28 -4.24 -6.33
CA ASN A 62 1.42 -3.58 -7.62
C ASN A 62 0.08 -3.69 -8.40
N PRO A 63 -0.10 -2.98 -9.50
CA PRO A 63 -1.36 -3.01 -10.25
C PRO A 63 -1.83 -4.40 -10.68
N ASN A 64 -0.91 -5.34 -10.96
CA ASN A 64 -1.27 -6.71 -11.36
C ASN A 64 -1.82 -7.56 -10.19
N THR A 65 -1.40 -7.26 -8.96
CA THR A 65 -1.93 -7.92 -7.75
C THR A 65 -3.21 -7.23 -7.29
N ARG A 66 -3.23 -5.91 -7.27
CA ARG A 66 -4.36 -5.10 -6.79
C ARG A 66 -5.63 -5.26 -7.63
N ILE A 67 -5.52 -5.47 -8.93
CA ILE A 67 -6.69 -5.67 -9.81
C ILE A 67 -7.58 -6.84 -9.37
N ARG A 68 -7.04 -7.80 -8.61
CA ARG A 68 -7.79 -8.94 -8.08
C ARG A 68 -8.78 -8.56 -6.98
N GLN A 69 -8.60 -7.39 -6.37
CA GLN A 69 -9.47 -6.86 -5.31
C GLN A 69 -10.43 -5.80 -5.83
N LEU A 70 -10.40 -5.52 -7.13
CA LEU A 70 -11.15 -4.45 -7.77
C LEU A 70 -12.63 -4.45 -7.40
N ASP A 71 -13.29 -5.62 -7.54
CA ASP A 71 -14.73 -5.75 -7.28
C ASP A 71 -15.05 -5.49 -5.79
N SER A 72 -14.17 -5.92 -4.88
CA SER A 72 -14.32 -5.67 -3.45
C SER A 72 -14.15 -4.19 -3.10
N ILE A 73 -13.19 -3.51 -3.74
CA ILE A 73 -12.97 -2.07 -3.55
C ILE A 73 -14.19 -1.28 -4.07
N ILE A 74 -14.71 -1.65 -5.25
CA ILE A 74 -15.90 -1.01 -5.82
C ILE A 74 -17.12 -1.24 -4.92
N ALA A 75 -17.32 -2.49 -4.46
CA ALA A 75 -18.43 -2.82 -3.57
C ALA A 75 -18.36 -2.07 -2.23
N ALA A 76 -17.18 -1.76 -1.72
CA ALA A 76 -16.99 -1.00 -0.49
C ALA A 76 -17.37 0.49 -0.63
N ASP A 77 -17.50 0.98 -1.85
CA ASP A 77 -17.92 2.33 -2.21
C ASP A 77 -17.20 3.44 -1.41
N PRO A 78 -15.87 3.59 -1.55
CA PRO A 78 -15.14 4.68 -0.89
C PRO A 78 -15.39 6.02 -1.59
N ASP A 79 -15.47 7.09 -0.83
CA ASP A 79 -15.61 8.46 -1.35
C ASP A 79 -14.33 8.94 -2.05
N LEU A 80 -13.17 8.45 -1.59
CA LEU A 80 -11.89 8.80 -2.16
C LEU A 80 -10.90 7.63 -2.07
N ILE A 81 -10.20 7.38 -3.16
CA ILE A 81 -9.07 6.45 -3.21
C ILE A 81 -7.79 7.24 -3.43
N ILE A 82 -6.85 7.13 -2.51
CA ILE A 82 -5.48 7.62 -2.67
C ILE A 82 -4.59 6.44 -3.07
N TYR A 83 -4.06 6.47 -4.28
CA TYR A 83 -3.25 5.39 -4.83
C TYR A 83 -1.76 5.79 -4.86
N GLY A 84 -0.95 5.15 -4.02
CA GLY A 84 0.50 5.35 -3.98
C GLY A 84 1.22 4.57 -5.08
N LEU A 85 2.04 5.25 -5.87
CA LEU A 85 2.83 4.70 -6.96
C LEU A 85 4.29 5.15 -6.91
N ASN A 86 5.18 4.30 -7.43
CA ASN A 86 6.57 4.64 -7.70
C ASN A 86 7.12 3.84 -8.90
N TYR A 87 8.39 4.00 -9.22
CA TYR A 87 9.06 3.29 -10.32
C TYR A 87 8.86 1.78 -10.28
N ARG A 88 8.91 1.19 -9.07
CA ARG A 88 8.82 -0.25 -8.88
C ARG A 88 7.47 -0.83 -9.29
N ASP A 89 6.40 -0.07 -9.15
CA ASP A 89 5.04 -0.54 -9.44
C ASP A 89 4.82 -0.79 -10.93
N PHE A 90 5.65 -0.20 -11.80
CA PHE A 90 5.64 -0.42 -13.25
C PHE A 90 6.85 -1.21 -13.77
N SER A 91 7.71 -1.71 -12.89
CA SER A 91 8.86 -2.53 -13.27
C SER A 91 8.45 -3.99 -13.51
N GLU A 92 8.98 -4.62 -14.56
CA GLU A 92 8.81 -6.07 -14.79
C GLU A 92 9.57 -6.91 -13.76
N ASN A 93 10.69 -6.40 -13.24
CA ASN A 93 11.46 -7.09 -12.21
C ASN A 93 10.78 -7.07 -10.85
N SER A 94 9.72 -6.29 -10.69
CA SER A 94 8.85 -6.30 -9.50
C SER A 94 7.82 -7.44 -9.53
N SER A 95 7.82 -8.25 -10.59
CA SER A 95 7.08 -9.50 -10.61
C SER A 95 7.70 -10.47 -9.60
N THR A 96 7.50 -10.18 -8.34
CA THR A 96 7.25 -11.25 -7.43
C THR A 96 5.91 -11.82 -7.87
N ASP A 97 5.94 -12.72 -8.84
CA ASP A 97 5.09 -13.88 -8.78
C ASP A 97 5.46 -14.61 -7.47
N PHE A 98 5.23 -13.96 -6.36
CA PHE A 98 4.90 -14.62 -5.13
C PHE A 98 3.50 -15.20 -5.36
N LEU A 99 3.43 -16.11 -6.33
CA LEU A 99 2.49 -17.18 -6.27
C LEU A 99 2.73 -17.78 -4.88
N LEU A 100 1.79 -17.53 -3.99
CA LEU A 100 1.71 -18.32 -2.78
C LEU A 100 1.95 -19.77 -3.24
N PRO A 101 2.96 -20.46 -2.69
CA PRO A 101 3.12 -21.85 -2.99
C PRO A 101 1.74 -22.47 -2.76
N GLY A 102 1.17 -23.08 -3.79
CA GLY A 102 -0.14 -23.68 -3.67
C GLY A 102 -0.12 -24.67 -2.50
N PRO A 103 -1.25 -25.04 -1.91
CA PRO A 103 -1.28 -25.98 -0.78
C PRO A 103 -0.42 -27.23 -1.00
N LYS A 104 -0.27 -27.66 -2.26
CA LYS A 104 0.60 -28.77 -2.67
C LYS A 104 2.10 -28.47 -2.60
N GLU A 105 2.51 -27.21 -2.73
CA GLU A 105 3.92 -26.78 -2.64
C GLU A 105 4.34 -26.51 -1.21
N LEU A 106 3.41 -26.05 -0.36
CA LEU A 106 3.62 -25.97 1.09
C LEU A 106 3.82 -27.34 1.71
N ILE A 107 3.11 -28.38 1.21
CA ILE A 107 3.27 -29.77 1.65
C ILE A 107 4.62 -30.33 1.18
N LYS A 108 5.14 -29.93 0.01
CA LYS A 108 6.45 -30.38 -0.51
C LYS A 108 7.64 -29.81 0.25
N GLN A 109 7.50 -28.68 0.95
CA GLN A 109 8.60 -28.06 1.70
C GLN A 109 8.87 -28.69 3.06
N ASN A 110 8.30 -29.87 3.37
CA ASN A 110 8.54 -30.60 4.63
C ASN A 110 8.57 -29.69 5.87
N VAL A 111 7.71 -28.67 5.89
CA VAL A 111 7.45 -27.96 7.13
C VAL A 111 6.64 -28.91 7.99
N PRO A 112 7.18 -29.44 9.09
CA PRO A 112 6.40 -30.28 9.96
C PRO A 112 5.21 -29.43 10.43
N LEU A 113 4.01 -29.85 10.07
CA LEU A 113 2.79 -29.31 10.64
C LEU A 113 2.70 -29.82 12.09
N ASP A 114 3.58 -29.32 12.93
CA ASP A 114 3.45 -29.45 14.37
C ASP A 114 2.38 -28.46 14.83
N ILE A 115 1.16 -28.91 14.74
CA ILE A 115 -0.03 -28.13 15.14
C ILE A 115 0.08 -27.59 16.57
N PRO A 116 0.61 -28.30 17.57
CA PRO A 116 0.82 -27.75 18.89
C PRO A 116 1.81 -26.59 18.95
N SER A 117 2.96 -26.70 18.31
CA SER A 117 3.97 -25.62 18.30
C SER A 117 3.52 -24.42 17.47
N PHE A 118 2.66 -24.64 16.49
CA PHE A 118 2.02 -23.60 15.72
C PHE A 118 0.96 -22.83 16.56
N LEU A 119 0.27 -23.51 17.46
CA LEU A 119 -0.70 -22.90 18.40
C LEU A 119 0.01 -22.14 19.54
N ASP A 120 1.18 -22.57 19.96
CA ASP A 120 1.94 -21.97 21.06
C ASP A 120 2.86 -20.84 20.62
N ASN A 121 3.01 -20.62 19.30
CA ASN A 121 3.89 -19.57 18.79
C ASN A 121 3.08 -18.36 18.25
N PRO A 122 2.82 -17.34 19.09
CA PRO A 122 2.02 -16.17 18.71
C PRO A 122 2.67 -15.29 17.63
N LYS A 123 3.92 -15.56 17.25
CA LYS A 123 4.64 -14.87 16.16
C LYS A 123 4.25 -15.37 14.77
N LEU A 124 3.56 -16.50 14.67
CA LEU A 124 2.99 -16.97 13.42
C LEU A 124 1.61 -16.30 13.21
N GLY A 125 1.64 -15.14 12.57
CA GLY A 125 0.51 -14.22 12.43
C GLY A 125 -0.81 -14.80 11.89
N THR A 126 -0.80 -16.00 11.29
CA THR A 126 -1.99 -16.66 10.76
C THR A 126 -2.98 -17.06 11.85
N LEU A 127 -2.51 -17.55 13.00
CA LEU A 127 -3.39 -17.96 14.10
C LEU A 127 -3.89 -16.78 14.91
N SER A 128 -3.08 -15.73 15.03
CA SER A 128 -3.51 -14.48 15.63
C SER A 128 -4.70 -13.89 14.84
N ALA A 129 -4.59 -13.83 13.51
CA ALA A 129 -5.65 -13.30 12.67
C ALA A 129 -6.90 -14.20 12.66
N ILE A 130 -6.75 -15.53 12.62
CA ILE A 130 -7.88 -16.46 12.76
C ILE A 130 -8.52 -16.33 14.15
N ARG A 131 -7.73 -16.24 15.20
CA ARG A 131 -8.24 -16.04 16.55
C ARG A 131 -8.93 -14.68 16.71
N ASP A 132 -8.37 -13.63 16.11
CA ASP A 132 -8.94 -12.29 16.16
C ASP A 132 -10.23 -12.23 15.31
N PHE A 133 -10.27 -12.91 14.16
CA PHE A 133 -11.48 -13.15 13.37
C PHE A 133 -12.59 -13.81 14.21
N PHE A 134 -12.30 -14.93 14.86
CA PHE A 134 -13.30 -15.60 15.71
C PHE A 134 -13.68 -14.78 16.94
N LYS A 135 -12.79 -14.00 17.52
CA LYS A 135 -13.13 -13.07 18.61
C LYS A 135 -14.09 -11.98 18.15
N VAL A 136 -13.88 -11.46 16.96
CA VAL A 136 -14.71 -10.44 16.36
C VAL A 136 -16.11 -10.99 16.10
N GLU A 137 -16.25 -12.16 15.47
CA GLU A 137 -17.56 -12.77 15.24
C GLU A 137 -18.31 -13.14 16.54
N THR A 138 -17.59 -13.49 17.59
CA THR A 138 -18.22 -13.94 18.85
C THR A 138 -18.53 -12.82 19.82
N SER A 139 -17.87 -11.67 19.73
CA SER A 139 -18.03 -10.56 20.68
C SER A 139 -19.10 -9.54 20.30
N GLY A 140 -19.54 -9.49 19.06
CA GLY A 140 -20.56 -8.54 18.57
C GLY A 140 -20.20 -7.05 18.70
N ASN A 141 -19.01 -6.74 19.21
CA ASN A 141 -18.51 -5.39 19.47
C ASN A 141 -17.13 -5.25 18.87
N TYR A 142 -17.04 -5.17 17.55
CA TYR A 142 -15.78 -4.79 16.93
C TYR A 142 -15.91 -3.42 16.29
N GLU A 143 -14.94 -2.60 16.56
CA GLU A 143 -14.69 -1.43 15.76
C GLU A 143 -13.74 -1.85 14.63
N ILE A 144 -14.14 -1.66 13.38
CA ILE A 144 -13.21 -1.69 12.26
C ILE A 144 -12.36 -0.43 12.39
N LYS A 145 -11.48 -0.39 13.38
CA LYS A 145 -10.54 0.71 13.53
C LYS A 145 -9.34 0.51 12.64
N THR A 146 -9.04 1.52 11.94
CA THR A 146 -7.76 1.71 11.27
C THR A 146 -6.62 1.86 12.28
N PRO A 147 -5.43 1.48 11.90
CA PRO A 147 -5.12 0.85 10.64
C PRO A 147 -5.53 -0.61 10.67
N PHE A 148 -6.07 -1.05 9.55
CA PHE A 148 -6.36 -2.46 9.30
C PHE A 148 -5.12 -3.35 9.48
N PHE A 149 -3.98 -2.80 9.22
CA PHE A 149 -2.70 -3.23 9.75
C PHE A 149 -2.46 -2.40 11.01
N LYS A 150 -2.45 -3.05 12.17
CA LYS A 150 -1.65 -2.52 13.26
C LYS A 150 -0.32 -2.14 12.62
N ILE A 151 0.01 -0.85 12.65
CA ILE A 151 1.38 -0.43 12.42
C ILE A 151 2.16 -1.36 13.31
N GLU A 152 2.92 -2.27 12.69
CA GLU A 152 3.58 -3.31 13.46
C GLU A 152 4.29 -2.59 14.61
N GLU A 153 4.16 -3.09 15.83
CA GLU A 153 4.87 -2.57 17.01
C GLU A 153 6.40 -2.61 16.83
N TYR A 154 6.85 -3.11 15.67
CA TYR A 154 8.24 -3.06 15.23
C TYR A 154 8.56 -1.66 14.69
N LEU A 155 9.01 -0.81 15.60
CA LEU A 155 9.72 0.40 15.20
C LEU A 155 10.97 -0.02 14.43
N PHE A 156 10.98 0.22 13.14
CA PHE A 156 12.16 0.01 12.35
C PHE A 156 13.16 1.13 12.67
N PRO A 157 14.41 0.81 13.04
CA PRO A 157 15.38 1.83 13.36
C PRO A 157 15.58 2.75 12.16
N ILE A 158 15.59 4.05 12.43
CA ILE A 158 15.95 5.06 11.44
C ILE A 158 17.41 4.82 11.04
N VAL A 159 17.64 4.76 9.73
CA VAL A 159 18.96 4.60 9.16
C VAL A 159 19.51 5.99 8.82
N THR A 160 20.69 6.31 9.29
CA THR A 160 21.31 7.61 9.03
C THR A 160 21.60 7.81 7.53
N ASN A 161 21.55 9.06 7.07
CA ASN A 161 21.88 9.41 5.68
C ASN A 161 23.25 8.87 5.25
N LYS A 162 24.24 8.88 6.15
CA LYS A 162 25.58 8.31 5.91
C LYS A 162 25.55 6.79 5.63
N GLN A 163 24.65 6.06 6.25
CA GLN A 163 24.46 4.61 6.02
C GLN A 163 23.68 4.38 4.73
N LEU A 164 22.62 5.16 4.50
CA LEU A 164 21.80 5.06 3.31
C LEU A 164 22.58 5.31 2.03
N ASN A 165 23.47 6.30 2.02
CA ASN A 165 24.32 6.63 0.87
C ASN A 165 25.31 5.50 0.49
N LYS A 166 25.47 4.48 1.35
CA LYS A 166 26.27 3.28 1.03
C LYS A 166 25.46 2.15 0.41
N ILE A 167 24.13 2.25 0.47
CA ILE A 167 23.23 1.23 -0.09
C ILE A 167 23.13 1.47 -1.58
N VAL A 168 23.58 0.47 -2.36
CA VAL A 168 23.49 0.52 -3.82
C VAL A 168 22.13 -0.01 -4.24
N GLY A 169 21.30 0.84 -4.86
CA GLY A 169 20.09 0.42 -5.55
C GLY A 169 20.40 -0.41 -6.81
N SER A 170 19.41 -1.06 -7.36
CA SER A 170 19.49 -1.77 -8.64
C SER A 170 18.69 -1.04 -9.72
N ASP A 171 19.15 -1.15 -10.98
CA ASP A 171 18.34 -0.67 -12.12
C ASP A 171 17.02 -1.45 -12.20
N MET A 172 15.97 -0.77 -12.63
CA MET A 172 14.63 -1.33 -12.77
C MET A 172 14.22 -1.23 -14.24
N TYR A 173 13.91 -2.36 -14.85
CA TYR A 173 13.41 -2.35 -16.22
C TYR A 173 11.93 -1.98 -16.25
N ILE A 174 11.62 -0.82 -16.84
CA ILE A 174 10.26 -0.33 -17.04
C ILE A 174 9.96 -0.38 -18.55
N PRO A 175 9.10 -1.30 -18.99
CA PRO A 175 8.69 -1.36 -20.38
C PRO A 175 7.99 -0.08 -20.83
N ILE A 176 8.03 0.21 -22.14
CA ILE A 176 7.18 1.26 -22.70
C ILE A 176 5.71 0.99 -22.38
N LYS A 177 4.92 2.05 -22.19
CA LYS A 177 3.54 1.96 -21.65
C LYS A 177 2.63 0.97 -22.40
N GLU A 178 2.78 0.84 -23.72
CA GLU A 178 1.98 -0.07 -24.56
C GLU A 178 2.24 -1.55 -24.23
N LYS A 179 3.44 -1.89 -23.79
CA LYS A 179 3.86 -3.25 -23.42
C LYS A 179 3.88 -3.47 -21.91
N ASN A 180 3.72 -2.43 -21.11
CA ASN A 180 3.77 -2.51 -19.67
C ASN A 180 2.47 -3.10 -19.09
N LYS A 181 2.51 -4.35 -18.67
CA LYS A 181 1.35 -5.06 -18.12
C LYS A 181 0.82 -4.41 -16.86
N GLN A 182 1.70 -3.88 -16.00
CA GLN A 182 1.30 -3.18 -14.78
C GLN A 182 0.49 -1.92 -15.11
N PHE A 183 0.94 -1.15 -16.10
CA PHE A 183 0.21 0.02 -16.57
C PHE A 183 -1.15 -0.36 -17.18
N GLN A 184 -1.22 -1.44 -17.98
CA GLN A 184 -2.51 -1.88 -18.55
C GLN A 184 -3.50 -2.29 -17.46
N ASN A 185 -3.05 -3.00 -16.43
CA ASN A 185 -3.88 -3.37 -15.30
C ASN A 185 -4.30 -2.14 -14.48
N PHE A 186 -3.37 -1.20 -14.22
CA PHE A 186 -3.69 0.06 -13.58
C PHE A 186 -4.76 0.83 -14.36
N LYS A 187 -4.56 1.00 -15.67
CA LYS A 187 -5.53 1.65 -16.55
C LYS A 187 -6.90 1.00 -16.47
N SER A 188 -6.95 -0.33 -16.51
CA SER A 188 -8.22 -1.09 -16.41
C SER A 188 -8.93 -0.84 -15.08
N MET A 189 -8.19 -0.82 -13.97
CA MET A 189 -8.76 -0.48 -12.65
C MET A 189 -9.32 0.93 -12.62
N MET A 190 -8.55 1.91 -13.11
CA MET A 190 -8.97 3.32 -13.11
C MET A 190 -10.24 3.53 -13.95
N MET A 191 -10.35 2.84 -15.09
CA MET A 191 -11.56 2.88 -15.91
C MET A 191 -12.76 2.31 -15.14
N LYS A 192 -12.57 1.20 -14.44
CA LYS A 192 -13.64 0.60 -13.62
C LYS A 192 -14.03 1.47 -12.43
N PHE A 193 -13.09 2.10 -11.75
CA PHE A 193 -13.38 3.06 -10.70
C PHE A 193 -14.21 4.24 -11.25
N LYS A 194 -13.81 4.78 -12.39
CA LYS A 194 -14.56 5.85 -13.05
C LYS A 194 -15.97 5.44 -13.49
N GLU A 195 -16.15 4.23 -14.03
CA GLU A 195 -17.46 3.67 -14.39
C GLU A 195 -18.40 3.57 -13.17
N ASN A 196 -17.83 3.43 -11.97
CA ASN A 196 -18.56 3.38 -10.69
C ASN A 196 -18.54 4.70 -9.92
N ASN A 197 -18.15 5.81 -10.56
CA ASN A 197 -18.08 7.15 -9.98
C ASN A 197 -17.13 7.29 -8.77
N LEU A 198 -16.18 6.39 -8.59
CA LEU A 198 -15.20 6.48 -7.53
C LEU A 198 -14.12 7.50 -7.89
N LYS A 199 -13.86 8.42 -6.96
CA LYS A 199 -12.79 9.41 -7.10
C LYS A 199 -11.44 8.79 -6.76
N VAL A 200 -10.45 8.98 -7.64
CA VAL A 200 -9.08 8.47 -7.44
C VAL A 200 -8.08 9.62 -7.57
N VAL A 201 -7.12 9.64 -6.65
CA VAL A 201 -5.96 10.52 -6.68
C VAL A 201 -4.70 9.66 -6.60
N VAL A 202 -3.71 9.98 -7.39
CA VAL A 202 -2.41 9.29 -7.38
C VAL A 202 -1.39 10.12 -6.64
N ILE A 203 -0.61 9.47 -5.78
CA ILE A 203 0.56 10.07 -5.12
C ILE A 203 1.80 9.28 -5.53
N LEU A 204 2.78 9.96 -6.11
CA LEU A 204 4.10 9.40 -6.32
C LEU A 204 4.84 9.38 -4.98
N THR A 205 5.14 8.17 -4.50
CA THR A 205 5.67 7.96 -3.14
C THR A 205 7.13 8.35 -3.02
N PRO A 206 7.57 8.78 -1.83
CA PRO A 206 8.95 9.16 -1.58
C PRO A 206 9.96 8.06 -1.92
N ILE A 207 11.05 8.44 -2.53
CA ILE A 207 12.20 7.60 -2.86
C ILE A 207 13.46 8.45 -2.86
N ARG A 208 14.54 7.97 -2.26
CA ARG A 208 15.79 8.72 -2.20
C ARG A 208 16.45 8.86 -3.57
N GLU A 209 17.10 10.01 -3.80
CA GLU A 209 17.87 10.30 -4.99
C GLU A 209 18.89 9.20 -5.32
N SER A 210 19.58 8.68 -4.29
CA SER A 210 20.55 7.58 -4.44
C SER A 210 19.95 6.29 -5.03
N SER A 211 18.64 6.09 -4.92
CA SER A 211 17.91 5.00 -5.58
C SER A 211 17.47 5.39 -6.98
N ILE A 212 17.03 6.63 -7.18
CA ILE A 212 16.63 7.16 -8.48
C ILE A 212 17.82 7.19 -9.44
N ASP A 213 19.02 7.54 -8.97
CA ASP A 213 20.26 7.60 -9.77
C ASP A 213 20.67 6.26 -10.36
N LYS A 214 20.19 5.15 -9.82
CA LYS A 214 20.45 3.80 -10.35
C LYS A 214 19.51 3.41 -11.47
N ILE A 215 18.42 4.14 -11.64
CA ILE A 215 17.45 3.89 -12.70
C ILE A 215 18.00 4.54 -13.98
N SER A 216 18.13 3.75 -15.05
CA SER A 216 18.59 4.25 -16.33
C SER A 216 17.62 5.29 -16.92
N GLN A 217 18.16 6.24 -17.68
CA GLN A 217 17.35 7.36 -18.22
C GLN A 217 16.16 6.85 -19.03
N ILE A 218 16.34 5.80 -19.83
CA ILE A 218 15.23 5.22 -20.61
C ILE A 218 14.10 4.69 -19.72
N ASN A 219 14.40 4.15 -18.54
CA ASN A 219 13.39 3.68 -17.60
C ASN A 219 12.70 4.84 -16.88
N LYS A 220 13.43 5.93 -16.59
CA LYS A 220 12.85 7.18 -16.09
C LYS A 220 11.88 7.77 -17.11
N ASP A 221 12.31 7.88 -18.37
CA ASP A 221 11.48 8.41 -19.46
C ASP A 221 10.20 7.56 -19.65
N ASN A 222 10.31 6.23 -19.60
CA ASN A 222 9.17 5.34 -19.70
C ASN A 222 8.20 5.52 -18.52
N PHE A 223 8.72 5.70 -17.30
CA PHE A 223 7.90 6.00 -16.14
C PHE A 223 7.14 7.33 -16.29
N ASP A 224 7.83 8.39 -16.71
CA ASP A 224 7.25 9.71 -16.94
C ASP A 224 6.14 9.68 -18.00
N LEU A 225 6.32 8.89 -19.05
CA LEU A 225 5.29 8.68 -20.06
C LEU A 225 4.07 7.95 -19.50
N ILE A 226 4.26 7.01 -18.59
CA ILE A 226 3.17 6.32 -17.87
C ILE A 226 2.43 7.31 -16.97
N ILE A 227 3.14 8.08 -16.16
CA ILE A 227 2.55 9.07 -15.25
C ILE A 227 1.78 10.15 -16.03
N THR A 228 2.36 10.62 -17.13
CA THR A 228 1.68 11.56 -18.04
C THR A 228 0.39 10.95 -18.60
N ALA A 229 0.42 9.68 -19.00
CA ALA A 229 -0.79 9.00 -19.47
C ALA A 229 -1.86 8.85 -18.38
N ILE A 230 -1.47 8.61 -17.13
CA ILE A 230 -2.38 8.58 -15.97
C ILE A 230 -3.03 9.94 -15.79
N SER A 231 -2.25 11.00 -15.73
CA SER A 231 -2.76 12.35 -15.50
C SER A 231 -3.64 12.85 -16.65
N VAL A 232 -3.13 12.77 -17.88
CA VAL A 232 -3.80 13.39 -19.05
C VAL A 232 -4.88 12.48 -19.64
N SER A 233 -4.53 11.22 -19.94
CA SER A 233 -5.46 10.34 -20.68
C SER A 233 -6.56 9.75 -19.79
N LEU A 234 -6.27 9.53 -18.50
CA LEU A 234 -7.25 9.04 -17.53
C LEU A 234 -7.91 10.19 -16.75
N ASN A 235 -7.38 11.40 -16.86
CA ASN A 235 -7.82 12.59 -16.13
C ASN A 235 -7.84 12.37 -14.61
N ILE A 236 -6.71 11.89 -14.07
CA ILE A 236 -6.51 11.62 -12.64
C ILE A 236 -5.53 12.65 -12.08
N SER A 237 -5.86 13.25 -10.94
CA SER A 237 -4.95 14.12 -10.19
C SER A 237 -3.71 13.33 -9.76
N VAL A 238 -2.52 13.82 -10.07
CA VAL A 238 -1.24 13.21 -9.68
C VAL A 238 -0.44 14.22 -8.88
N TYR A 239 -0.05 13.85 -7.68
CA TYR A 239 0.80 14.62 -6.79
C TYR A 239 2.13 13.91 -6.61
N SER A 240 3.25 14.61 -6.68
CA SER A 240 4.57 14.03 -6.44
C SER A 240 5.07 14.40 -5.06
N LEU A 241 5.43 13.40 -4.28
CA LEU A 241 6.18 13.52 -3.04
C LEU A 241 7.55 12.83 -3.15
N MET A 242 7.98 12.48 -4.37
CA MET A 242 9.15 11.63 -4.59
C MET A 242 10.43 12.19 -3.98
N GLU A 243 10.66 13.50 -4.10
CA GLU A 243 11.92 14.15 -3.71
C GLU A 243 11.80 14.99 -2.43
N ASN A 244 10.62 14.96 -1.76
CA ASN A 244 10.31 15.91 -0.69
C ASN A 244 11.13 15.72 0.59
N TYR A 245 11.73 14.54 0.81
CA TYR A 245 12.29 14.16 2.12
C TYR A 245 13.75 13.73 2.04
N GLU A 246 14.50 14.16 1.01
CA GLU A 246 15.86 13.67 0.78
C GLU A 246 16.78 13.96 1.98
N ASP A 247 16.67 15.14 2.58
CA ASP A 247 17.51 15.60 3.69
C ASP A 247 16.98 15.21 5.07
N GLU A 248 15.77 14.60 5.13
CA GLU A 248 15.12 14.27 6.38
C GLU A 248 15.64 12.97 6.99
N GLU A 249 15.78 12.92 8.31
CA GLU A 249 16.14 11.69 9.03
C GLU A 249 14.92 10.84 9.37
N ILE A 250 14.17 10.45 8.32
CA ILE A 250 12.92 9.69 8.44
C ILE A 250 12.97 8.36 7.69
N TRP A 251 14.13 7.99 7.18
CA TRP A 251 14.26 6.83 6.31
C TRP A 251 14.59 5.55 7.08
N ARG A 252 13.85 4.50 6.80
CA ARG A 252 14.15 3.14 7.20
C ARG A 252 15.18 2.48 6.27
N ASN A 253 15.10 2.79 4.99
CA ASN A 253 16.04 2.40 3.94
C ASN A 253 15.91 3.38 2.78
N THR A 254 16.56 3.12 1.65
CA THR A 254 16.57 4.04 0.50
C THR A 254 15.20 4.23 -0.18
N ASN A 255 14.20 3.43 0.16
CA ASN A 255 12.90 3.44 -0.52
C ASN A 255 11.71 3.52 0.45
N HIS A 256 11.92 3.42 1.76
CA HIS A 256 10.84 3.40 2.73
C HIS A 256 11.08 4.40 3.84
N ILE A 257 10.07 5.20 4.11
CA ILE A 257 9.98 6.04 5.29
C ILE A 257 9.71 5.15 6.51
N THR A 258 10.12 5.59 7.68
CA THR A 258 9.79 4.93 8.95
C THR A 258 8.30 5.13 9.28
N ASN A 259 7.76 4.22 10.06
CA ASN A 259 6.43 4.35 10.67
C ASN A 259 6.48 4.98 12.07
N ASP A 260 7.64 5.42 12.53
CA ASP A 260 7.85 6.12 13.80
C ASP A 260 7.50 7.60 13.68
N VAL A 261 7.50 8.30 14.83
CA VAL A 261 7.10 9.71 14.94
C VAL A 261 7.73 10.62 13.87
N PRO A 262 9.04 10.54 13.55
CA PRO A 262 9.61 11.38 12.50
C PRO A 262 8.99 11.13 11.11
N GLY A 263 8.48 9.93 10.83
CA GLY A 263 7.82 9.60 9.57
C GLY A 263 6.40 10.14 9.42
N LEU A 264 5.80 10.68 10.49
CA LEU A 264 4.44 11.23 10.45
C LEU A 264 4.30 12.43 9.50
N VAL A 265 5.39 13.12 9.19
CA VAL A 265 5.40 14.21 8.20
C VAL A 265 4.87 13.73 6.84
N PHE A 266 5.15 12.49 6.46
CA PHE A 266 4.61 11.91 5.23
C PHE A 266 3.07 11.74 5.31
N SER A 267 2.56 11.31 6.47
CA SER A 267 1.10 11.23 6.71
C SER A 267 0.44 12.61 6.65
N GLU A 268 1.08 13.65 7.20
CA GLU A 268 0.58 15.03 7.15
C GLU A 268 0.53 15.58 5.73
N ASP A 269 1.54 15.31 4.90
CA ASP A 269 1.55 15.78 3.52
C ASP A 269 0.51 15.06 2.66
N VAL A 270 0.29 13.77 2.89
CA VAL A 270 -0.82 13.05 2.26
C VAL A 270 -2.17 13.58 2.74
N ALA A 271 -2.32 13.88 4.04
CA ALA A 271 -3.55 14.49 4.58
C ALA A 271 -3.83 15.87 3.97
N LYS A 272 -2.80 16.70 3.74
CA LYS A 272 -2.95 17.99 3.02
C LYS A 272 -3.43 17.81 1.57
N ILE A 273 -3.00 16.73 0.91
CA ILE A 273 -3.48 16.40 -0.45
C ILE A 273 -4.95 15.98 -0.38
N ILE A 274 -5.31 15.12 0.58
CA ILE A 274 -6.71 14.73 0.79
C ILE A 274 -7.59 15.95 0.98
N LEU A 275 -7.20 16.91 1.86
CA LEU A 275 -7.95 18.14 2.11
C LEU A 275 -8.17 19.05 0.89
N LYS A 276 -7.37 18.89 -0.17
CA LYS A 276 -7.56 19.62 -1.43
C LYS A 276 -8.53 18.92 -2.37
N GLU A 277 -8.75 17.63 -2.13
CA GLU A 277 -9.50 16.78 -3.03
C GLU A 277 -10.91 16.46 -2.51
N ILE A 278 -11.16 16.64 -1.22
CA ILE A 278 -12.50 16.56 -0.61
C ILE A 278 -13.10 17.99 -0.48
#